data_736441a1c6d63a861a6febc0b0935c0e
#
_entry.id   736441a1c6d63a861a6febc0b0935c0e
#
_cell.length_a   1.000
_cell.length_b   1.000
_cell.length_c   1.000
_cell.angle_alpha   90.00
_cell.angle_beta   90.00
_cell.angle_gamma   90.00
#
_symmetry.space_group_name_H-M   'P 1'
#
loop_
_entity.id
_entity.type
_entity.pdbx_description
1 polymer ?
#
loop_
_entity_poly.entity_id
_entity_poly.type
_entity_poly.pdbx_seq_one_letter_code
_entity_poly.pdbx_strand_id
1 'polypeptide(L)'
;MSDPNRPSTSAVHPSATPADAAREQRLMTLEIQLAHQQRAWEQLNEVVVEHTKTILRLQGQLARLENQLRDVRQGPPEQRDLLAERPPHY
;
A
#
# COMPACT_ATOMS: atom_id res chain seq x y z
N MET A 1 49.04 24.40 -40.76
CA MET A 1 48.26 24.14 -41.98
C MET A 1 47.26 23.03 -41.68
N SER A 2 46.02 23.28 -41.78
CA SER A 2 45.01 22.29 -41.45
C SER A 2 44.86 21.31 -42.60
N ASP A 3 44.98 20.05 -42.26
CA ASP A 3 44.74 18.98 -43.21
C ASP A 3 43.23 18.86 -43.51
N PRO A 4 42.79 19.02 -44.76
CA PRO A 4 41.37 18.94 -45.06
C PRO A 4 40.79 17.56 -44.82
N ASN A 5 41.62 16.53 -44.76
CA ASN A 5 41.17 15.17 -44.44
C ASN A 5 41.25 14.83 -42.97
N ARG A 6 41.76 15.76 -42.20
CA ARG A 6 41.81 15.56 -40.76
C ARG A 6 40.43 15.51 -40.22
N PRO A 7 40.07 14.42 -39.50
CA PRO A 7 38.75 14.39 -38.90
C PRO A 7 38.62 15.57 -37.94
N SER A 8 37.54 16.28 -38.14
CA SER A 8 37.29 17.44 -37.28
C SER A 8 37.13 16.95 -35.86
N THR A 9 37.46 17.84 -34.91
CA THR A 9 37.33 17.50 -33.51
C THR A 9 35.91 17.15 -33.14
N SER A 10 34.93 17.59 -33.90
CA SER A 10 33.55 17.21 -33.77
C SER A 10 33.32 15.71 -34.03
N ALA A 11 34.16 15.10 -34.84
CA ALA A 11 34.08 13.67 -35.09
C ALA A 11 34.59 12.86 -33.90
N VAL A 12 35.39 13.49 -33.06
CA VAL A 12 35.89 12.86 -31.83
C VAL A 12 34.86 12.94 -30.71
N HIS A 13 33.99 13.93 -30.77
CA HIS A 13 32.90 13.99 -29.83
C HIS A 13 31.91 12.87 -30.13
N PRO A 14 31.47 12.16 -29.07
CA PRO A 14 30.41 11.22 -29.29
C PRO A 14 29.15 11.98 -29.66
N SER A 15 29.11 12.42 -30.91
CA SER A 15 27.85 12.92 -31.41
C SER A 15 26.87 11.78 -31.33
N ALA A 16 25.77 12.03 -30.71
CA ALA A 16 24.73 11.03 -30.55
C ALA A 16 24.34 10.53 -31.92
N THR A 17 24.59 9.25 -32.16
CA THR A 17 24.05 8.60 -33.34
C THR A 17 22.54 8.50 -33.16
N PRO A 18 21.78 8.29 -34.23
CA PRO A 18 20.34 8.05 -34.09
C PRO A 18 20.02 6.92 -33.13
N ALA A 19 20.87 5.90 -33.09
CA ALA A 19 20.70 4.78 -32.16
C ALA A 19 20.90 5.22 -30.72
N ASP A 20 21.90 6.06 -30.47
CA ASP A 20 22.15 6.59 -29.12
C ASP A 20 21.03 7.53 -28.65
N ALA A 21 20.53 8.36 -29.53
CA ALA A 21 19.42 9.23 -29.24
C ALA A 21 18.15 8.42 -28.91
N ALA A 22 17.92 7.33 -29.66
CA ALA A 22 16.80 6.44 -29.40
C ALA A 22 16.94 5.75 -28.05
N ARG A 23 18.14 5.34 -27.67
CA ARG A 23 18.40 4.74 -26.35
C ARG A 23 18.16 5.72 -25.24
N GLU A 24 18.62 6.95 -25.39
CA GLU A 24 18.40 8.00 -24.40
C GLU A 24 16.91 8.25 -24.21
N GLN A 25 16.16 8.33 -25.31
CA GLN A 25 14.72 8.50 -25.23
C GLN A 25 14.04 7.36 -24.54
N ARG A 26 14.46 6.12 -24.82
CA ARG A 26 13.92 4.94 -24.14
C ARG A 26 14.24 4.99 -22.64
N LEU A 27 15.47 5.37 -22.29
CA LEU A 27 15.86 5.49 -20.88
C LEU A 27 15.03 6.53 -20.17
N MET A 28 14.83 7.69 -20.81
CA MET A 28 13.99 8.74 -20.24
C MET A 28 12.55 8.27 -20.05
N THR A 29 12.02 7.58 -21.04
CA THR A 29 10.67 7.03 -20.95
C THR A 29 10.57 6.02 -19.82
N LEU A 30 11.56 5.12 -19.70
CA LEU A 30 11.60 4.14 -18.64
C LEU A 30 11.73 4.78 -17.27
N GLU A 31 12.54 5.83 -17.15
CA GLU A 31 12.68 6.56 -15.89
C GLU A 31 11.36 7.20 -15.48
N ILE A 32 10.66 7.80 -16.43
CA ILE A 32 9.35 8.40 -16.17
C ILE A 32 8.35 7.33 -15.73
N GLN A 33 8.32 6.20 -16.45
CA GLN A 33 7.44 5.10 -16.12
C GLN A 33 7.76 4.53 -14.75
N LEU A 34 9.04 4.39 -14.43
CA LEU A 34 9.48 3.90 -13.13
C LEU A 34 9.04 4.84 -12.02
N ALA A 35 9.19 6.14 -12.22
CA ALA A 35 8.76 7.14 -11.24
C ALA A 35 7.25 7.08 -11.02
N HIS A 36 6.48 6.90 -12.08
CA HIS A 36 5.02 6.73 -11.96
C HIS A 36 4.65 5.45 -11.22
N GLN A 37 5.32 4.35 -11.54
CA GLN A 37 5.07 3.08 -10.86
C GLN A 37 5.43 3.16 -9.38
N GLN A 38 6.54 3.81 -9.07
CA GLN A 38 6.96 3.98 -7.68
C GLN A 38 5.94 4.80 -6.89
N ARG A 39 5.44 5.87 -7.49
CA ARG A 39 4.41 6.70 -6.86
C ARG A 39 3.11 5.92 -6.68
N ALA A 40 2.71 5.18 -7.69
CA ALA A 40 1.52 4.33 -7.60
C ALA A 40 1.67 3.27 -6.52
N TRP A 41 2.85 2.69 -6.41
CA TRP A 41 3.14 1.68 -5.40
C TRP A 41 3.08 2.28 -3.99
N GLU A 42 3.62 3.47 -3.81
CA GLU A 42 3.57 4.17 -2.53
C GLU A 42 2.13 4.48 -2.13
N GLN A 43 1.31 4.96 -3.09
CA GLN A 43 -0.09 5.23 -2.85
C GLN A 43 -0.86 3.96 -2.50
N LEU A 44 -0.59 2.88 -3.22
CA LEU A 44 -1.21 1.59 -2.94
C LEU A 44 -0.82 1.09 -1.56
N ASN A 45 0.43 1.27 -1.18
CA ASN A 45 0.92 0.87 0.13
C ASN A 45 0.21 1.65 1.24
N GLU A 46 -0.01 2.95 1.05
CA GLU A 46 -0.78 3.77 1.99
C GLU A 46 -2.21 3.24 2.13
N VAL A 47 -2.84 2.89 1.02
CA VAL A 47 -4.19 2.33 1.03
C VAL A 47 -4.22 1.01 1.79
N VAL A 48 -3.23 0.14 1.58
CA VAL A 48 -3.13 -1.13 2.29
C VAL A 48 -2.99 -0.89 3.80
N VAL A 49 -2.16 0.05 4.20
CA VAL A 49 -1.98 0.40 5.61
C VAL A 49 -3.30 0.90 6.22
N GLU A 50 -4.00 1.79 5.53
CA GLU A 50 -5.28 2.31 5.99
C GLU A 50 -6.35 1.22 6.08
N HIS A 51 -6.39 0.34 5.10
CA HIS A 51 -7.32 -0.78 5.12
C HIS A 51 -7.02 -1.74 6.26
N THR A 52 -5.75 -2.00 6.54
CA THR A 52 -5.34 -2.84 7.66
C THR A 52 -5.82 -2.26 8.98
N LYS A 53 -5.65 -0.95 9.17
CA LYS A 53 -6.15 -0.26 10.37
C LYS A 53 -7.66 -0.37 10.49
N THR A 54 -8.37 -0.22 9.38
CA THR A 54 -9.82 -0.35 9.35
C THR A 54 -10.27 -1.76 9.71
N ILE A 55 -9.60 -2.77 9.16
CA ILE A 55 -9.90 -4.17 9.45
C ILE A 55 -9.71 -4.45 10.94
N LEU A 56 -8.59 -4.01 11.52
CA LEU A 56 -8.34 -4.21 12.94
C LEU A 56 -9.39 -3.54 13.81
N ARG A 57 -9.82 -2.33 13.44
CA ARG A 57 -10.88 -1.61 14.15
C ARG A 57 -12.21 -2.34 14.05
N LEU A 58 -12.55 -2.83 12.87
CA LEU A 58 -13.77 -3.59 12.66
C LEU A 58 -13.75 -4.91 13.42
N GLN A 59 -12.63 -5.59 13.45
CA GLN A 59 -12.48 -6.81 14.25
C GLN A 59 -12.70 -6.53 15.73
N GLY A 60 -12.17 -5.41 16.22
CA GLY A 60 -12.39 -4.99 17.60
C GLY A 60 -13.86 -4.68 17.89
N GLN A 61 -14.53 -3.99 16.98
CA GLN A 61 -15.97 -3.69 17.12
C GLN A 61 -16.79 -4.96 17.08
N LEU A 62 -16.45 -5.88 16.21
CA LEU A 62 -17.13 -7.17 16.11
C LEU A 62 -16.98 -7.97 17.40
N ALA A 63 -15.78 -7.99 17.97
CA ALA A 63 -15.55 -8.68 19.23
C ALA A 63 -16.40 -8.07 20.37
N ARG A 64 -16.51 -6.74 20.41
CA ARG A 64 -17.36 -6.07 21.39
C ARG A 64 -18.83 -6.44 21.20
N LEU A 65 -19.29 -6.44 19.98
CA LEU A 65 -20.68 -6.81 19.67
C LEU A 65 -20.96 -8.25 20.06
N GLU A 66 -20.02 -9.15 19.79
CA GLU A 66 -20.16 -10.55 20.20
C GLU A 66 -20.25 -10.66 21.71
N ASN A 67 -19.43 -9.92 22.45
CA ASN A 67 -19.48 -9.93 23.89
C ASN A 67 -20.78 -9.35 24.43
N GLN A 68 -21.25 -8.25 23.84
CA GLN A 68 -22.54 -7.65 24.20
C GLN A 68 -23.70 -8.60 23.94
N LEU A 69 -23.65 -9.27 22.80
CA LEU A 69 -24.69 -10.25 22.46
C LEU A 69 -24.69 -11.42 23.43
N ARG A 70 -23.51 -11.88 23.81
CA ARG A 70 -23.35 -12.94 24.81
C ARG A 70 -23.92 -12.52 26.14
N ASP A 71 -23.64 -11.27 26.56
CA ASP A 71 -24.15 -10.74 27.80
C ASP A 71 -25.68 -10.62 27.78
N VAL A 72 -26.24 -10.21 26.67
CA VAL A 72 -27.70 -10.13 26.51
C VAL A 72 -28.32 -11.53 26.61
N ARG A 73 -27.71 -12.53 25.98
CA ARG A 73 -28.20 -13.90 26.02
C ARG A 73 -28.14 -14.51 27.41
N GLN A 74 -27.10 -14.16 28.16
CA GLN A 74 -26.94 -14.65 29.53
C GLN A 74 -27.73 -13.83 30.55
N GLY A 75 -28.22 -12.68 30.11
CA GLY A 75 -28.87 -11.72 31.00
C GLY A 75 -27.88 -10.93 31.82
N PRO A 76 -28.35 -9.85 32.49
CA PRO A 76 -27.48 -9.06 33.34
C PRO A 76 -26.93 -9.92 34.50
N PRO A 77 -25.72 -9.60 35.01
CA PRO A 77 -25.15 -10.34 36.11
C PRO A 77 -26.07 -10.42 37.31
N GLU A 78 -26.81 -9.38 37.62
CA GLU A 78 -27.76 -9.35 38.69
C GLU A 78 -28.86 -10.39 38.56
N GLN A 79 -29.41 -10.52 37.34
CA GLN A 79 -30.41 -11.55 37.05
C GLN A 79 -29.81 -12.95 37.13
N ARG A 80 -28.60 -13.08 36.66
CA ARG A 80 -27.90 -14.37 36.76
C ARG A 80 -27.68 -14.80 38.19
N ASP A 81 -27.28 -13.87 39.04
CA ASP A 81 -27.09 -14.12 40.43
C ASP A 81 -28.40 -14.46 41.16
N LEU A 82 -29.47 -13.74 40.83
CA LEU A 82 -30.77 -14.02 41.37
C LEU A 82 -31.28 -15.40 40.94
N LEU A 83 -31.06 -15.77 39.70
CA LEU A 83 -31.43 -17.09 39.20
C LEU A 83 -30.61 -18.20 39.86
N ALA A 84 -29.32 -17.93 40.07
CA ALA A 84 -28.43 -18.89 40.73
C ALA A 84 -28.77 -19.08 42.20
N GLU A 85 -29.15 -18.00 42.88
CA GLU A 85 -29.49 -18.02 44.29
C GLU A 85 -30.91 -18.52 44.56
N ARG A 86 -31.74 -18.47 43.55
CA ARG A 86 -33.14 -18.89 43.69
C ARG A 86 -33.21 -20.41 43.88
N PRO A 87 -33.68 -20.84 45.05
CA PRO A 87 -33.81 -22.25 45.21
C PRO A 87 -34.84 -22.84 44.26
N PRO A 88 -34.61 -24.08 43.80
CA PRO A 88 -35.57 -24.70 42.94
C PRO A 88 -36.91 -24.82 43.67
N HIS A 89 -37.92 -24.46 42.96
CA HIS A 89 -39.29 -24.62 43.48
C HIS A 89 -39.81 -25.98 43.11
N TYR A 90 -40.40 -26.59 44.07
CA TYR A 90 -40.90 -27.92 43.92
C TYR A 90 -42.40 -27.95 44.03
#